data_5ca096eba462a4e99aa7cc5bb0ca5986
#
_entry.id   5ca096eba462a4e99aa7cc5bb0ca5986
#
_cell.length_a   1.000
_cell.length_b   1.000
_cell.length_c   1.000
_cell.angle_alpha   90.00
_cell.angle_beta   90.00
_cell.angle_gamma   90.00
#
_symmetry.space_group_name_H-M   'P 1'
#
loop_
_entity.id
_entity.type
_entity.pdbx_description
1 polymer ?
#
loop_
_entity_poly.entity_id
_entity_poly.type
_entity_poly.pdbx_seq_one_letter_code
_entity_poly.pdbx_strand_id
1 'polypeptide(L)'
;KVPVEVTDNRSDADKYTPMVEGEKVEIGGKVDLTDNVTNLPTLPQGTTVTDVTPGGTIDTNTPGNYEGVIEVTYPDGTKDTVKVPVEVTDNRSDADKYTPKGQKVTTELNKEPEASDGIKNKSDLPKGTMYVWKEKVDVGIPGNKKATVVVIYPDGSKEEVEVVISVVDKKAPNKPQVDPITDGDKIVTGKTEPNADVTVTLPDGSQYHGTADKSGYFKVNVPKLEAGTKVKVTSTDESGNTSEPTDVVVSSNELNGGKGNGTDSKTNNNQDKKQFLKTYPKTGEVDSNIYTIAGGLILLGTLGLLGYEKWKKEDE
;
A
#
# COMPACT_ATOMS: atom_id res chain seq x y z
N LYS A 1 73.44 54.26 46.73
CA LYS A 1 72.36 53.93 45.78
C LYS A 1 71.12 53.80 46.62
N VAL A 2 70.08 54.61 46.27
CA VAL A 2 68.74 54.47 46.84
C VAL A 2 68.02 53.43 46.01
N PRO A 3 67.50 52.36 46.56
CA PRO A 3 66.63 51.45 45.78
C PRO A 3 65.40 52.22 45.36
N VAL A 4 65.06 52.15 44.05
CA VAL A 4 63.82 52.64 43.48
C VAL A 4 62.95 51.42 43.23
N GLU A 5 61.88 51.32 43.98
CA GLU A 5 60.83 50.31 43.72
C GLU A 5 59.86 50.87 42.73
N VAL A 6 59.68 50.18 41.64
CA VAL A 6 58.65 50.47 40.63
C VAL A 6 57.45 49.61 40.93
N THR A 7 56.40 50.21 41.47
CA THR A 7 55.17 49.51 41.78
C THR A 7 54.21 49.68 40.61
N ASP A 8 53.53 48.61 40.19
CA ASP A 8 52.45 48.63 39.23
C ASP A 8 51.15 48.82 40.01
N ASN A 9 50.56 50.03 39.90
CA ASN A 9 49.33 50.39 40.61
C ASN A 9 48.04 50.18 39.77
N ARG A 10 48.11 49.48 38.63
CA ARG A 10 46.94 49.14 37.86
C ARG A 10 46.07 48.16 38.63
N SER A 11 44.74 48.17 38.38
CA SER A 11 43.82 47.15 38.91
C SER A 11 44.11 45.74 38.35
N ASP A 12 43.65 44.71 39.00
CA ASP A 12 43.81 43.36 38.49
C ASP A 12 43.09 43.15 37.16
N ALA A 13 41.90 43.78 36.95
CA ALA A 13 41.22 43.73 35.66
C ALA A 13 42.00 44.41 34.51
N ASP A 14 42.89 45.41 34.84
CA ASP A 14 43.78 46.04 33.84
C ASP A 14 45.04 45.21 33.53
N LYS A 15 45.45 44.31 34.46
CA LYS A 15 46.64 43.49 34.32
C LYS A 15 46.39 42.13 33.69
N TYR A 16 45.22 41.57 33.94
CA TYR A 16 44.90 40.21 33.54
C TYR A 16 43.74 40.25 32.53
N THR A 17 43.65 39.23 31.67
CA THR A 17 42.58 39.05 30.71
C THR A 17 42.09 37.64 30.80
N PRO A 18 40.85 37.36 31.21
CA PRO A 18 40.28 36.03 31.20
C PRO A 18 40.16 35.50 29.80
N MET A 19 40.56 34.25 29.57
CA MET A 19 40.38 33.54 28.31
C MET A 19 39.32 32.48 28.50
N VAL A 20 38.38 32.39 27.55
CA VAL A 20 37.27 31.44 27.59
C VAL A 20 37.28 30.54 26.39
N GLU A 21 36.80 29.31 26.56
CA GLU A 21 36.37 28.44 25.45
C GLU A 21 34.87 28.34 25.40
N GLY A 22 34.34 27.97 24.20
CA GLY A 22 32.93 27.75 24.04
C GLY A 22 32.50 26.40 24.63
N GLU A 23 31.25 26.33 25.07
CA GLU A 23 30.65 25.12 25.57
C GLU A 23 29.77 24.47 24.49
N LYS A 24 29.79 23.11 24.41
CA LYS A 24 28.89 22.32 23.57
C LYS A 24 28.05 21.42 24.45
N VAL A 25 26.75 21.50 24.25
CA VAL A 25 25.77 20.74 25.02
C VAL A 25 24.72 20.13 24.06
N GLU A 26 24.24 18.94 24.40
CA GLU A 26 23.12 18.34 23.72
C GLU A 26 21.81 18.93 24.24
N ILE A 27 20.75 18.85 23.41
CA ILE A 27 19.39 19.27 23.75
C ILE A 27 18.96 18.73 25.12
N GLY A 28 18.50 19.61 26.01
CA GLY A 28 18.13 19.29 27.40
C GLY A 28 19.30 19.10 28.37
N GLY A 29 20.54 19.26 27.89
CA GLY A 29 21.74 19.21 28.74
C GLY A 29 21.87 20.42 29.68
N LYS A 30 22.75 20.31 30.65
CA LYS A 30 23.07 21.38 31.59
C LYS A 30 24.28 22.15 31.11
N VAL A 31 24.23 23.47 31.22
CA VAL A 31 25.33 24.39 30.97
C VAL A 31 25.90 24.85 32.28
N ASP A 32 27.25 24.84 32.44
CA ASP A 32 27.98 25.43 33.54
C ASP A 32 29.07 26.34 32.98
N LEU A 33 28.78 27.63 32.89
CA LEU A 33 29.68 28.59 32.30
C LEU A 33 30.88 28.95 33.22
N THR A 34 30.87 28.53 34.50
CA THR A 34 31.87 28.91 35.47
C THR A 34 33.19 28.19 35.29
N ASP A 35 33.21 27.07 34.59
CA ASP A 35 34.41 26.28 34.28
C ASP A 35 35.03 26.59 32.91
N ASN A 36 34.40 27.48 32.13
CA ASN A 36 34.88 27.82 30.78
C ASN A 36 36.09 28.77 30.75
N VAL A 37 36.54 29.30 31.89
CA VAL A 37 37.75 30.14 31.95
C VAL A 37 39.02 29.28 31.89
N THR A 38 39.66 29.22 30.73
CA THR A 38 40.79 28.31 30.45
C THR A 38 42.09 28.70 31.14
N ASN A 39 42.29 30.00 31.44
CA ASN A 39 43.51 30.49 32.07
C ASN A 39 43.29 30.85 33.55
N LEU A 40 42.24 30.36 34.21
CA LEU A 40 41.98 30.61 35.65
C LEU A 40 43.17 30.36 36.56
N PRO A 41 44.03 29.32 36.36
CA PRO A 41 45.22 29.09 37.18
C PRO A 41 46.30 30.20 37.06
N THR A 42 46.27 31.01 36.03
CA THR A 42 47.23 32.11 35.81
C THR A 42 46.70 33.47 36.28
N LEU A 43 45.44 33.51 36.69
CA LEU A 43 44.83 34.70 37.28
C LEU A 43 45.21 34.80 38.80
N PRO A 44 45.07 35.94 39.45
CA PRO A 44 45.37 36.13 40.87
C PRO A 44 44.66 35.10 41.75
N GLN A 45 45.37 34.58 42.78
CA GLN A 45 44.78 33.65 43.72
C GLN A 45 43.57 34.26 44.44
N GLY A 46 42.43 33.60 44.43
CA GLY A 46 41.17 34.12 44.97
C GLY A 46 40.23 34.73 43.95
N THR A 47 40.61 34.71 42.65
CA THR A 47 39.69 35.06 41.56
C THR A 47 38.48 34.10 41.55
N THR A 48 37.28 34.63 41.40
CA THR A 48 36.01 33.87 41.30
C THR A 48 35.33 34.14 40.00
N VAL A 49 34.61 33.13 39.51
CA VAL A 49 33.79 33.20 38.27
C VAL A 49 32.34 32.99 38.66
N THR A 50 31.46 33.85 38.11
CA THR A 50 30.00 33.78 38.36
C THR A 50 29.26 33.89 37.03
N ASP A 51 28.27 33.02 36.81
CA ASP A 51 27.36 33.19 35.68
C ASP A 51 26.39 34.36 35.94
N VAL A 52 26.43 35.34 35.03
CA VAL A 52 25.59 36.53 35.04
C VAL A 52 24.77 36.64 33.75
N THR A 53 24.52 35.53 33.08
CA THR A 53 23.76 35.44 31.83
C THR A 53 22.39 36.10 32.01
N PRO A 54 22.03 37.07 31.16
CA PRO A 54 20.71 37.70 31.20
C PRO A 54 19.57 36.67 31.08
N GLY A 55 18.61 36.69 32.01
CA GLY A 55 17.54 35.70 32.11
C GLY A 55 17.90 34.48 32.96
N GLY A 56 19.18 34.36 33.43
CA GLY A 56 19.60 33.36 34.41
C GLY A 56 19.92 31.97 33.89
N THR A 57 19.54 31.64 32.63
CA THR A 57 19.84 30.31 32.02
C THR A 57 19.85 30.39 30.50
N ILE A 58 20.66 29.53 29.88
CA ILE A 58 20.61 29.28 28.43
C ILE A 58 19.48 28.30 28.16
N ASP A 59 18.64 28.55 27.10
CA ASP A 59 17.65 27.57 26.62
C ASP A 59 18.36 26.44 25.91
N THR A 60 18.46 25.29 26.55
CA THR A 60 19.04 24.09 25.99
C THR A 60 18.01 23.19 25.31
N ASN A 61 16.69 23.55 25.29
CA ASN A 61 15.66 22.76 24.63
C ASN A 61 15.56 23.05 23.13
N THR A 62 16.18 24.14 22.69
CA THR A 62 16.17 24.52 21.26
C THR A 62 17.61 24.49 20.72
N PRO A 63 17.89 23.70 19.67
CA PRO A 63 19.21 23.71 19.03
C PRO A 63 19.57 25.08 18.47
N GLY A 64 20.82 25.47 18.65
CA GLY A 64 21.26 26.79 18.18
C GLY A 64 22.54 27.27 18.83
N ASN A 65 22.98 28.47 18.44
CA ASN A 65 24.10 29.15 19.04
C ASN A 65 23.59 30.22 19.99
N TYR A 66 24.04 30.15 21.20
CA TYR A 66 23.69 31.05 22.30
C TYR A 66 24.95 31.73 22.84
N GLU A 67 24.76 32.75 23.61
CA GLU A 67 25.85 33.48 24.28
C GLU A 67 25.53 33.57 25.76
N GLY A 68 26.37 32.96 26.60
CA GLY A 68 26.35 33.14 28.02
C GLY A 68 27.26 34.30 28.44
N VAL A 69 27.10 34.82 29.63
CA VAL A 69 27.89 35.92 30.17
C VAL A 69 28.39 35.52 31.56
N ILE A 70 29.70 35.56 31.75
CA ILE A 70 30.31 35.39 33.07
C ILE A 70 30.94 36.63 33.58
N GLU A 71 30.96 36.82 34.88
CA GLU A 71 31.69 37.83 35.61
C GLU A 71 32.87 37.18 36.34
N VAL A 72 34.07 37.62 36.00
CA VAL A 72 35.31 37.25 36.69
C VAL A 72 35.65 38.31 37.70
N THR A 73 35.61 38.00 39.00
CA THR A 73 35.91 38.94 40.09
C THR A 73 37.27 38.64 40.67
N TYR A 74 38.16 39.63 40.65
CA TYR A 74 39.52 39.55 41.17
C TYR A 74 39.60 39.85 42.68
N PRO A 75 40.71 39.45 43.36
CA PRO A 75 40.90 39.71 44.81
C PRO A 75 40.89 41.18 45.22
N ASP A 76 41.29 42.11 44.33
CA ASP A 76 41.22 43.52 44.54
C ASP A 76 39.81 44.10 44.38
N GLY A 77 38.79 43.26 44.05
CA GLY A 77 37.39 43.66 43.88
C GLY A 77 37.06 44.18 42.49
N THR A 78 38.03 44.25 41.58
CA THR A 78 37.76 44.62 40.18
C THR A 78 37.20 43.42 39.40
N LYS A 79 36.54 43.67 38.25
CA LYS A 79 35.79 42.67 37.55
C LYS A 79 35.97 42.79 36.04
N ASP A 80 35.95 41.65 35.38
CA ASP A 80 35.78 41.51 33.92
C ASP A 80 34.48 40.82 33.59
N THR A 81 33.82 41.21 32.52
CA THR A 81 32.65 40.55 31.97
C THR A 81 33.05 39.91 30.64
N VAL A 82 32.84 38.61 30.51
CA VAL A 82 33.26 37.85 29.35
C VAL A 82 32.06 37.05 28.78
N LYS A 83 31.97 37.02 27.45
CA LYS A 83 30.95 36.27 26.73
C LYS A 83 31.50 34.86 26.42
N VAL A 84 30.69 33.85 26.71
CA VAL A 84 30.99 32.44 26.44
C VAL A 84 30.06 31.94 25.36
N PRO A 85 30.56 31.52 24.19
CA PRO A 85 29.72 30.89 23.17
C PRO A 85 29.21 29.54 23.67
N VAL A 86 27.90 29.26 23.44
CA VAL A 86 27.30 27.95 23.78
C VAL A 86 26.61 27.41 22.55
N GLU A 87 27.01 26.24 22.12
CA GLU A 87 26.37 25.52 20.99
C GLU A 87 25.47 24.41 21.54
N VAL A 88 24.15 24.53 21.31
CA VAL A 88 23.20 23.46 21.65
C VAL A 88 22.94 22.62 20.39
N THR A 89 23.23 21.34 20.45
CA THR A 89 23.09 20.40 19.32
C THR A 89 21.97 19.40 19.58
N ASP A 90 21.27 19.00 18.53
CA ASP A 90 20.31 17.90 18.57
C ASP A 90 20.87 16.72 17.76
N ASN A 91 21.48 15.77 18.48
CA ASN A 91 22.10 14.57 17.90
C ASN A 91 21.15 13.37 17.84
N ARG A 92 19.86 13.56 18.16
CA ARG A 92 18.87 12.48 18.03
C ARG A 92 18.77 12.07 16.56
N SER A 93 18.42 10.80 16.34
CA SER A 93 18.12 10.30 15.00
C SER A 93 16.87 10.99 14.42
N ASP A 94 16.70 10.96 13.10
CA ASP A 94 15.48 11.46 12.47
C ASP A 94 14.26 10.66 12.95
N ALA A 95 14.39 9.36 13.22
CA ALA A 95 13.33 8.55 13.81
C ALA A 95 12.88 9.04 15.20
N ASP A 96 13.78 9.67 15.99
CA ASP A 96 13.43 10.24 17.29
C ASP A 96 12.85 11.66 17.19
N LYS A 97 13.12 12.35 16.07
CA LYS A 97 12.66 13.74 15.84
C LYS A 97 11.29 13.81 15.18
N TYR A 98 10.98 12.85 14.32
CA TYR A 98 9.77 12.86 13.48
C TYR A 98 8.86 11.71 13.86
N THR A 99 7.57 11.86 13.56
CA THR A 99 6.58 10.81 13.79
C THR A 99 5.71 10.68 12.53
N PRO A 100 5.94 9.63 11.72
CA PRO A 100 5.12 9.37 10.56
C PRO A 100 3.73 8.88 10.98
N LYS A 101 2.69 9.34 10.27
CA LYS A 101 1.30 9.02 10.55
C LYS A 101 0.73 8.14 9.45
N GLY A 102 0.27 6.93 9.81
CA GLY A 102 -0.39 6.02 8.89
C GLY A 102 -1.77 6.50 8.43
N GLN A 103 -2.15 6.09 7.23
CA GLN A 103 -3.49 6.27 6.70
C GLN A 103 -3.97 5.02 5.96
N LYS A 104 -5.30 4.92 5.78
CA LYS A 104 -5.89 3.89 4.95
C LYS A 104 -5.58 4.15 3.47
N VAL A 105 -5.14 3.12 2.76
CA VAL A 105 -4.94 3.13 1.31
C VAL A 105 -6.02 2.27 0.66
N THR A 106 -6.63 2.75 -0.42
CA THR A 106 -7.56 1.97 -1.24
C THR A 106 -6.90 1.64 -2.57
N THR A 107 -6.91 0.37 -2.96
CA THR A 107 -6.38 -0.09 -4.23
C THR A 107 -7.34 -1.06 -4.91
N GLU A 108 -7.19 -1.26 -6.21
CA GLU A 108 -7.94 -2.24 -6.97
C GLU A 108 -7.34 -3.64 -6.84
N LEU A 109 -8.15 -4.65 -7.06
CA LEU A 109 -7.73 -6.05 -7.06
C LEU A 109 -6.51 -6.25 -7.99
N ASN A 110 -5.50 -6.98 -7.50
CA ASN A 110 -4.23 -7.26 -8.17
C ASN A 110 -3.35 -6.03 -8.49
N LYS A 111 -3.63 -4.86 -7.89
CA LYS A 111 -2.82 -3.65 -8.05
C LYS A 111 -2.16 -3.30 -6.71
N GLU A 112 -0.84 -3.51 -6.62
CA GLU A 112 -0.07 -3.15 -5.44
C GLU A 112 0.05 -1.62 -5.34
N PRO A 113 -0.33 -1.00 -4.19
CA PRO A 113 -0.20 0.44 -3.99
C PRO A 113 1.24 0.81 -3.62
N GLU A 114 1.61 2.07 -3.83
CA GLU A 114 2.88 2.60 -3.34
C GLU A 114 2.89 2.67 -1.81
N ALA A 115 3.99 2.25 -1.18
CA ALA A 115 4.12 2.30 0.28
C ALA A 115 3.98 3.72 0.84
N SER A 116 4.44 4.70 0.07
CA SER A 116 4.32 6.12 0.42
C SER A 116 2.88 6.59 0.58
N ASP A 117 1.92 5.94 -0.09
CA ASP A 117 0.50 6.30 0.02
C ASP A 117 -0.08 5.95 1.39
N GLY A 118 0.58 5.04 2.11
CA GLY A 118 0.25 4.69 3.49
C GLY A 118 0.62 5.76 4.52
N ILE A 119 1.40 6.80 4.16
CA ILE A 119 1.83 7.85 5.08
C ILE A 119 1.15 9.16 4.77
N LYS A 120 0.43 9.69 5.77
CA LYS A 120 -0.41 10.89 5.64
C LYS A 120 0.39 12.19 5.64
N ASN A 121 1.40 12.29 6.50
CA ASN A 121 2.14 13.52 6.78
C ASN A 121 3.54 13.54 6.16
N LYS A 122 3.67 13.05 4.93
CA LYS A 122 4.95 13.01 4.20
C LYS A 122 5.66 14.36 4.11
N SER A 123 4.89 15.45 4.04
CA SER A 123 5.43 16.83 3.96
C SER A 123 6.13 17.29 5.24
N ASP A 124 5.83 16.64 6.38
CA ASP A 124 6.39 16.99 7.68
C ASP A 124 7.69 16.21 7.96
N LEU A 125 8.02 15.23 7.08
CA LEU A 125 9.20 14.39 7.23
C LEU A 125 10.38 14.95 6.42
N PRO A 126 11.62 14.60 6.77
CA PRO A 126 12.82 15.08 6.09
C PRO A 126 12.79 14.80 4.58
N LYS A 127 13.29 15.73 3.79
CA LYS A 127 13.44 15.55 2.36
C LYS A 127 14.43 14.39 2.09
N GLY A 128 14.01 13.43 1.26
CA GLY A 128 14.80 12.23 0.96
C GLY A 128 14.38 11.00 1.79
N THR A 129 13.35 11.12 2.65
CA THR A 129 12.73 9.98 3.31
C THR A 129 12.19 8.99 2.28
N MET A 130 12.50 7.71 2.45
CA MET A 130 12.04 6.60 1.61
C MET A 130 10.97 5.78 2.33
N TYR A 131 10.09 5.16 1.53
CA TYR A 131 8.98 4.35 2.02
C TYR A 131 8.98 3.00 1.31
N VAL A 132 8.97 1.91 2.07
CA VAL A 132 8.91 0.55 1.51
C VAL A 132 7.92 -0.29 2.30
N TRP A 133 7.26 -1.24 1.65
CA TRP A 133 6.49 -2.24 2.36
C TRP A 133 7.44 -3.17 3.13
N LYS A 134 7.14 -3.45 4.39
CA LYS A 134 7.89 -4.43 5.20
C LYS A 134 7.79 -5.83 4.59
N GLU A 135 6.60 -6.16 4.11
CA GLU A 135 6.28 -7.41 3.43
C GLU A 135 5.43 -7.12 2.20
N LYS A 136 5.43 -8.05 1.24
CA LYS A 136 4.58 -7.92 0.06
C LYS A 136 3.11 -7.82 0.46
N VAL A 137 2.41 -6.82 -0.04
CA VAL A 137 0.98 -6.64 0.20
C VAL A 137 0.18 -7.65 -0.64
N ASP A 138 -0.65 -8.48 0.02
CA ASP A 138 -1.56 -9.35 -0.70
C ASP A 138 -2.77 -8.55 -1.22
N VAL A 139 -2.79 -8.30 -2.51
CA VAL A 139 -3.87 -7.60 -3.23
C VAL A 139 -4.71 -8.53 -4.10
N GLY A 140 -4.51 -9.86 -3.99
CA GLY A 140 -5.21 -10.87 -4.79
C GLY A 140 -6.63 -11.20 -4.32
N ILE A 141 -7.04 -10.73 -3.13
CA ILE A 141 -8.35 -10.98 -2.55
C ILE A 141 -8.94 -9.66 -2.03
N PRO A 142 -10.18 -9.29 -2.37
CA PRO A 142 -10.84 -8.10 -1.86
C PRO A 142 -10.94 -8.06 -0.34
N GLY A 143 -11.04 -6.86 0.24
CA GLY A 143 -11.22 -6.66 1.67
C GLY A 143 -10.14 -5.78 2.31
N ASN A 144 -10.28 -5.56 3.62
CA ASN A 144 -9.31 -4.79 4.39
C ASN A 144 -8.21 -5.70 4.94
N LYS A 145 -6.96 -5.29 4.74
CA LYS A 145 -5.76 -6.00 5.19
C LYS A 145 -4.85 -5.06 5.96
N LYS A 146 -4.17 -5.58 6.98
CA LYS A 146 -3.11 -4.85 7.66
C LYS A 146 -1.82 -4.98 6.86
N ALA A 147 -1.07 -3.89 6.78
CA ALA A 147 0.27 -3.85 6.20
C ALA A 147 1.15 -2.91 7.03
N THR A 148 2.45 -3.02 6.88
CA THR A 148 3.43 -2.17 7.58
C THR A 148 4.29 -1.46 6.56
N VAL A 149 4.35 -0.15 6.67
CA VAL A 149 5.30 0.69 5.93
C VAL A 149 6.56 0.86 6.79
N VAL A 150 7.72 0.60 6.23
CA VAL A 150 9.00 0.98 6.80
C VAL A 150 9.38 2.34 6.23
N VAL A 151 9.46 3.33 7.10
CA VAL A 151 9.93 4.69 6.81
C VAL A 151 11.42 4.73 7.07
N ILE A 152 12.21 5.12 6.07
CA ILE A 152 13.67 5.17 6.12
C ILE A 152 14.10 6.61 5.93
N TYR A 153 14.68 7.20 6.96
CA TYR A 153 15.11 8.58 6.97
C TYR A 153 16.48 8.78 6.30
N PRO A 154 16.82 10.03 5.92
CA PRO A 154 18.12 10.34 5.29
C PRO A 154 19.35 9.98 6.13
N ASP A 155 19.24 10.01 7.48
CA ASP A 155 20.28 9.60 8.40
C ASP A 155 20.41 8.08 8.54
N GLY A 156 19.53 7.29 7.84
CA GLY A 156 19.49 5.83 7.88
C GLY A 156 18.65 5.24 9.02
N SER A 157 18.13 6.07 9.93
CA SER A 157 17.20 5.62 10.96
C SER A 157 15.86 5.20 10.35
N LYS A 158 15.06 4.38 11.07
CA LYS A 158 13.86 3.75 10.53
C LYS A 158 12.74 3.71 11.56
N GLU A 159 11.50 3.80 11.06
CA GLU A 159 10.30 3.52 11.83
C GLU A 159 9.34 2.63 11.06
N GLU A 160 8.51 1.89 11.79
CA GLU A 160 7.47 1.03 11.23
C GLU A 160 6.10 1.62 11.53
N VAL A 161 5.27 1.74 10.50
CA VAL A 161 3.93 2.31 10.60
C VAL A 161 2.90 1.30 10.12
N GLU A 162 1.98 0.88 10.99
CA GLU A 162 0.86 0.04 10.61
C GLU A 162 -0.17 0.87 9.82
N VAL A 163 -0.64 0.31 8.70
CA VAL A 163 -1.66 0.89 7.84
C VAL A 163 -2.70 -0.15 7.44
N VAL A 164 -3.83 0.30 6.93
CA VAL A 164 -4.88 -0.57 6.40
C VAL A 164 -4.95 -0.39 4.89
N ILE A 165 -4.81 -1.50 4.16
CA ILE A 165 -5.04 -1.56 2.72
C ILE A 165 -6.45 -2.08 2.47
N SER A 166 -7.28 -1.30 1.77
CA SER A 166 -8.61 -1.70 1.31
C SER A 166 -8.54 -2.12 -0.15
N VAL A 167 -8.52 -3.41 -0.39
CA VAL A 167 -8.54 -3.96 -1.75
C VAL A 167 -10.00 -4.03 -2.22
N VAL A 168 -10.30 -3.36 -3.32
CA VAL A 168 -11.64 -3.34 -3.92
C VAL A 168 -11.62 -4.02 -5.27
N ASP A 169 -12.59 -4.88 -5.51
CA ASP A 169 -12.85 -5.41 -6.84
C ASP A 169 -13.94 -4.56 -7.51
N LYS A 170 -13.62 -4.00 -8.67
CA LYS A 170 -14.54 -3.20 -9.50
C LYS A 170 -14.82 -3.86 -10.85
N LYS A 171 -14.28 -5.07 -11.06
CA LYS A 171 -14.42 -5.76 -12.32
C LYS A 171 -15.67 -6.63 -12.28
N ALA A 172 -16.67 -6.29 -13.08
CA ALA A 172 -17.84 -7.13 -13.25
C ALA A 172 -17.50 -8.47 -13.95
N PRO A 173 -18.26 -9.54 -13.64
CA PRO A 173 -18.18 -10.80 -14.35
C PRO A 173 -18.40 -10.61 -15.87
N ASN A 174 -17.88 -11.55 -16.64
CA ASN A 174 -18.25 -11.64 -18.05
C ASN A 174 -19.72 -12.00 -18.19
N LYS A 175 -20.35 -11.65 -19.35
CA LYS A 175 -21.72 -12.06 -19.66
C LYS A 175 -21.89 -13.57 -19.47
N PRO A 176 -22.95 -14.04 -18.76
CA PRO A 176 -23.21 -15.45 -18.62
C PRO A 176 -23.39 -16.15 -19.97
N GLN A 177 -22.83 -17.33 -20.11
CA GLN A 177 -23.16 -18.23 -21.22
C GLN A 177 -24.42 -18.99 -20.82
N VAL A 178 -25.50 -18.77 -21.52
CA VAL A 178 -26.81 -19.40 -21.25
C VAL A 178 -27.06 -20.51 -22.26
N ASP A 179 -27.45 -21.68 -21.76
CA ASP A 179 -27.85 -22.79 -22.61
C ASP A 179 -29.16 -22.45 -23.37
N PRO A 180 -29.43 -23.06 -24.54
CA PRO A 180 -30.70 -22.87 -25.25
C PRO A 180 -31.88 -23.18 -24.33
N ILE A 181 -32.88 -22.30 -24.35
CA ILE A 181 -34.13 -22.44 -23.60
C ILE A 181 -35.28 -22.78 -24.56
N THR A 182 -36.09 -23.76 -24.18
CA THR A 182 -37.28 -24.15 -24.94
C THR A 182 -38.58 -23.93 -24.16
N ASP A 183 -39.70 -23.89 -24.86
CA ASP A 183 -41.03 -23.73 -24.27
C ASP A 183 -41.43 -25.00 -23.46
N GLY A 184 -41.30 -25.13 -22.34
CA GLY A 184 -41.52 -26.28 -21.47
C GLY A 184 -40.44 -26.40 -20.43
N ASP A 185 -39.32 -25.72 -20.64
CA ASP A 185 -38.28 -25.64 -19.66
C ASP A 185 -38.74 -24.82 -18.44
N LYS A 186 -38.39 -25.33 -17.26
CA LYS A 186 -38.64 -24.68 -15.98
C LYS A 186 -37.34 -24.34 -15.24
N ILE A 187 -36.23 -24.53 -15.93
CA ILE A 187 -34.89 -24.28 -15.39
C ILE A 187 -34.05 -23.62 -16.50
N VAL A 188 -33.47 -22.49 -16.21
CA VAL A 188 -32.44 -21.85 -17.02
C VAL A 188 -31.07 -22.31 -16.53
N THR A 189 -30.26 -22.85 -17.44
CA THR A 189 -28.91 -23.34 -17.13
C THR A 189 -27.85 -22.61 -17.95
N GLY A 190 -26.60 -22.69 -17.49
CA GLY A 190 -25.48 -22.08 -18.19
C GLY A 190 -24.21 -22.01 -17.37
N LYS A 191 -23.33 -21.14 -17.82
CA LYS A 191 -22.03 -20.91 -17.18
C LYS A 191 -21.77 -19.43 -16.95
N THR A 192 -21.19 -19.11 -15.80
CA THR A 192 -20.64 -17.79 -15.45
C THR A 192 -19.41 -17.96 -14.57
N GLU A 193 -18.97 -16.93 -13.86
CA GLU A 193 -17.90 -17.04 -12.89
C GLU A 193 -18.32 -17.94 -11.71
N PRO A 194 -17.37 -18.70 -11.13
CA PRO A 194 -17.64 -19.51 -9.93
C PRO A 194 -18.23 -18.67 -8.79
N ASN A 195 -19.22 -19.22 -8.08
CA ASN A 195 -19.92 -18.63 -6.95
C ASN A 195 -20.68 -17.30 -7.25
N ALA A 196 -20.75 -16.84 -8.50
CA ALA A 196 -21.52 -15.65 -8.84
C ALA A 196 -23.02 -15.87 -8.67
N ASP A 197 -23.72 -14.87 -8.18
CA ASP A 197 -25.18 -14.86 -8.13
C ASP A 197 -25.76 -14.59 -9.52
N VAL A 198 -26.70 -15.43 -9.96
CA VAL A 198 -27.31 -15.34 -11.27
C VAL A 198 -28.76 -14.86 -11.14
N THR A 199 -29.11 -13.85 -11.93
CA THR A 199 -30.48 -13.33 -12.00
C THR A 199 -31.03 -13.52 -13.40
N VAL A 200 -32.18 -14.19 -13.47
CA VAL A 200 -32.97 -14.36 -14.69
C VAL A 200 -34.16 -13.41 -14.61
N THR A 201 -34.25 -12.47 -15.55
CA THR A 201 -35.33 -11.47 -15.62
C THR A 201 -36.24 -11.73 -16.81
N LEU A 202 -37.54 -11.81 -16.58
CA LEU A 202 -38.55 -11.96 -17.58
C LEU A 202 -39.08 -10.61 -18.09
N PRO A 203 -39.80 -10.57 -19.22
CA PRO A 203 -40.31 -9.32 -19.79
C PRO A 203 -41.29 -8.54 -18.91
N ASP A 204 -41.96 -9.21 -17.99
CA ASP A 204 -42.86 -8.60 -17.00
C ASP A 204 -42.12 -7.99 -15.80
N GLY A 205 -40.77 -8.09 -15.78
CA GLY A 205 -39.92 -7.59 -14.71
C GLY A 205 -39.72 -8.58 -13.56
N SER A 206 -40.37 -9.75 -13.58
CA SER A 206 -40.14 -10.77 -12.56
C SER A 206 -38.72 -11.32 -12.62
N GLN A 207 -38.13 -11.58 -11.44
CA GLN A 207 -36.75 -12.02 -11.30
C GLN A 207 -36.69 -13.37 -10.57
N TYR A 208 -35.80 -14.23 -11.02
CA TYR A 208 -35.51 -15.54 -10.47
C TYR A 208 -34.01 -15.65 -10.23
N HIS A 209 -33.61 -16.22 -9.10
CA HIS A 209 -32.23 -16.20 -8.64
C HIS A 209 -31.68 -17.61 -8.44
N GLY A 210 -30.38 -17.74 -8.63
CA GLY A 210 -29.58 -18.91 -8.34
C GLY A 210 -28.13 -18.51 -8.18
N THR A 211 -27.28 -19.44 -7.75
CA THR A 211 -25.85 -19.21 -7.58
C THR A 211 -25.09 -20.23 -8.43
N ALA A 212 -24.03 -19.81 -9.10
CA ALA A 212 -23.14 -20.69 -9.82
C ALA A 212 -22.30 -21.54 -8.86
N ASP A 213 -22.06 -22.77 -9.21
CA ASP A 213 -21.19 -23.67 -8.43
C ASP A 213 -19.70 -23.28 -8.59
N LYS A 214 -18.82 -24.02 -7.90
CA LYS A 214 -17.36 -23.82 -7.97
C LYS A 214 -16.75 -24.00 -9.36
N SER A 215 -17.50 -24.65 -10.31
CA SER A 215 -17.11 -24.82 -11.71
C SER A 215 -17.74 -23.76 -12.64
N GLY A 216 -18.51 -22.85 -12.04
CA GLY A 216 -19.23 -21.78 -12.76
C GLY A 216 -20.56 -22.21 -13.38
N TYR A 217 -21.05 -23.44 -13.17
CA TYR A 217 -22.36 -23.85 -13.67
C TYR A 217 -23.47 -23.35 -12.78
N PHE A 218 -24.54 -22.83 -13.40
CA PHE A 218 -25.71 -22.37 -12.68
C PHE A 218 -27.00 -23.07 -13.15
N LYS A 219 -27.99 -23.10 -12.25
CA LYS A 219 -29.36 -23.55 -12.48
C LYS A 219 -30.31 -22.61 -11.78
N VAL A 220 -31.20 -21.98 -12.53
CA VAL A 220 -32.21 -21.06 -11.99
C VAL A 220 -33.59 -21.61 -12.32
N ASN A 221 -34.40 -21.87 -11.30
CA ASN A 221 -35.81 -22.27 -11.49
C ASN A 221 -36.63 -21.08 -11.98
N VAL A 222 -37.40 -21.30 -13.01
CA VAL A 222 -38.30 -20.28 -13.62
C VAL A 222 -39.71 -20.90 -13.82
N PRO A 223 -40.78 -20.12 -13.97
CA PRO A 223 -42.07 -20.64 -14.41
C PRO A 223 -41.95 -21.20 -15.83
N LYS A 224 -42.95 -21.93 -16.26
CA LYS A 224 -43.04 -22.36 -17.66
C LYS A 224 -43.00 -21.12 -18.58
N LEU A 225 -42.03 -21.11 -19.49
CA LEU A 225 -41.86 -20.03 -20.46
C LEU A 225 -42.53 -20.39 -21.79
N GLU A 226 -43.00 -19.39 -22.51
CA GLU A 226 -43.60 -19.55 -23.82
C GLU A 226 -42.58 -19.25 -24.92
N ALA A 227 -42.69 -19.92 -26.07
CA ALA A 227 -41.83 -19.65 -27.22
C ALA A 227 -41.90 -18.17 -27.62
N GLY A 228 -40.76 -17.58 -27.93
CA GLY A 228 -40.65 -16.14 -28.24
C GLY A 228 -40.43 -15.25 -27.04
N THR A 229 -40.53 -15.75 -25.79
CA THR A 229 -40.21 -15.00 -24.59
C THR A 229 -38.75 -14.58 -24.61
N LYS A 230 -38.47 -13.28 -24.37
CA LYS A 230 -37.12 -12.74 -24.25
C LYS A 230 -36.70 -12.78 -22.74
N VAL A 231 -35.65 -13.52 -22.46
CA VAL A 231 -35.12 -13.69 -21.12
C VAL A 231 -33.79 -12.97 -21.02
N LYS A 232 -33.57 -12.18 -19.97
CA LYS A 232 -32.29 -11.55 -19.65
C LYS A 232 -31.64 -12.28 -18.51
N VAL A 233 -30.35 -12.62 -18.64
CA VAL A 233 -29.59 -13.28 -17.61
C VAL A 233 -28.37 -12.44 -17.30
N THR A 234 -28.18 -12.10 -16.00
CA THR A 234 -27.00 -11.40 -15.47
C THR A 234 -26.33 -12.24 -14.39
N SER A 235 -25.07 -12.00 -14.15
CA SER A 235 -24.33 -12.54 -13.01
C SER A 235 -23.72 -11.42 -12.18
N THR A 236 -23.70 -11.60 -10.86
CA THR A 236 -23.13 -10.64 -9.91
C THR A 236 -22.09 -11.38 -9.06
N ASP A 237 -20.87 -10.81 -8.97
CA ASP A 237 -19.80 -11.38 -8.15
C ASP A 237 -20.00 -11.11 -6.64
N GLU A 238 -19.12 -11.69 -5.81
CA GLU A 238 -19.14 -11.48 -4.35
C GLU A 238 -18.86 -10.01 -3.94
N SER A 239 -18.27 -9.20 -4.83
CA SER A 239 -18.00 -7.77 -4.62
C SER A 239 -19.17 -6.88 -5.00
N GLY A 240 -20.25 -7.45 -5.57
CA GLY A 240 -21.46 -6.74 -5.99
C GLY A 240 -21.39 -6.15 -7.41
N ASN A 241 -20.37 -6.47 -8.20
CA ASN A 241 -20.30 -6.02 -9.59
C ASN A 241 -21.17 -6.93 -10.47
N THR A 242 -22.06 -6.33 -11.27
CA THR A 242 -22.99 -7.06 -12.12
C THR A 242 -22.56 -7.00 -13.58
N SER A 243 -22.62 -8.14 -14.27
CA SER A 243 -22.29 -8.29 -15.68
C SER A 243 -23.27 -7.55 -16.58
N GLU A 244 -22.86 -7.29 -17.81
CA GLU A 244 -23.79 -7.03 -18.90
C GLU A 244 -24.73 -8.23 -19.08
N PRO A 245 -26.00 -8.02 -19.50
CA PRO A 245 -26.95 -9.10 -19.67
C PRO A 245 -26.65 -9.97 -20.89
N THR A 246 -27.01 -11.24 -20.80
CA THR A 246 -27.17 -12.12 -21.94
C THR A 246 -28.68 -12.23 -22.28
N ASP A 247 -29.04 -11.83 -23.47
CA ASP A 247 -30.41 -11.93 -23.97
C ASP A 247 -30.60 -13.28 -24.68
N VAL A 248 -31.62 -14.04 -24.28
CA VAL A 248 -31.98 -15.34 -24.87
C VAL A 248 -33.45 -15.32 -25.25
N VAL A 249 -33.78 -15.84 -26.42
CA VAL A 249 -35.17 -16.04 -26.86
C VAL A 249 -35.52 -17.50 -26.68
N VAL A 250 -36.61 -17.77 -25.98
CA VAL A 250 -37.17 -19.11 -25.80
C VAL A 250 -37.59 -19.67 -27.13
N SER A 251 -37.07 -20.81 -27.51
CA SER A 251 -37.42 -21.51 -28.78
C SER A 251 -38.61 -22.45 -28.57
N SER A 252 -39.36 -22.69 -29.65
CA SER A 252 -40.45 -23.69 -29.65
C SER A 252 -39.87 -25.09 -29.58
N ASN A 253 -40.44 -25.93 -28.71
CA ASN A 253 -40.17 -27.38 -28.64
C ASN A 253 -41.07 -28.21 -29.55
N GLU A 254 -41.70 -27.57 -30.58
CA GLU A 254 -42.51 -28.34 -31.50
C GLU A 254 -41.65 -29.39 -32.22
N LEU A 255 -41.71 -30.58 -31.68
CA LEU A 255 -41.47 -31.76 -32.48
C LEU A 255 -42.55 -31.81 -33.58
N ASN A 256 -42.15 -31.52 -34.81
CA ASN A 256 -43.00 -31.62 -35.99
C ASN A 256 -43.71 -33.00 -36.03
N GLY A 257 -44.86 -33.08 -35.33
CA GLY A 257 -45.82 -34.15 -35.51
C GLY A 257 -46.67 -33.85 -36.73
N GLY A 258 -46.09 -33.94 -37.91
CA GLY A 258 -46.85 -33.90 -39.17
C GLY A 258 -47.84 -35.04 -39.22
N LYS A 259 -49.10 -34.77 -38.86
CA LYS A 259 -50.20 -35.57 -39.39
C LYS A 259 -50.38 -35.20 -40.86
N GLY A 260 -49.80 -36.07 -41.71
CA GLY A 260 -50.14 -36.05 -43.11
C GLY A 260 -51.62 -36.38 -43.33
N ASN A 261 -52.33 -35.51 -43.99
CA ASN A 261 -53.49 -35.90 -44.77
C ASN A 261 -53.14 -35.64 -46.23
N GLY A 262 -53.15 -36.75 -47.03
CA GLY A 262 -52.64 -36.80 -48.35
C GLY A 262 -53.48 -36.00 -49.31
N THR A 263 -52.82 -35.47 -50.30
CA THR A 263 -53.22 -35.52 -51.72
C THR A 263 -51.98 -35.22 -52.56
N ASP A 264 -51.78 -36.08 -53.57
CA ASP A 264 -50.67 -36.07 -54.51
C ASP A 264 -50.52 -34.72 -55.23
N SER A 265 -49.28 -34.28 -55.38
CA SER A 265 -48.80 -33.71 -56.63
C SER A 265 -47.23 -33.72 -56.64
N LYS A 266 -46.74 -34.41 -57.67
CA LYS A 266 -45.31 -34.51 -57.98
C LYS A 266 -44.80 -33.14 -58.44
N THR A 267 -43.68 -32.71 -57.78
CA THR A 267 -42.66 -31.95 -58.53
C THR A 267 -41.30 -32.10 -57.73
N ASN A 268 -40.31 -32.57 -58.46
CA ASN A 268 -38.90 -32.66 -58.06
C ASN A 268 -38.32 -31.28 -57.74
N ASN A 269 -37.66 -31.17 -56.64
CA ASN A 269 -36.40 -30.42 -56.57
C ASN A 269 -35.58 -30.84 -55.35
N ASN A 270 -34.43 -31.41 -55.63
CA ASN A 270 -33.35 -31.67 -54.74
C ASN A 270 -32.83 -30.35 -54.18
N GLN A 271 -32.85 -30.16 -52.88
CA GLN A 271 -31.82 -29.43 -52.16
C GLN A 271 -31.74 -29.87 -50.68
N ASP A 272 -30.55 -30.16 -50.28
CA ASP A 272 -30.04 -30.62 -49.02
C ASP A 272 -30.74 -30.08 -47.76
N LYS A 273 -31.39 -30.94 -47.01
CA LYS A 273 -31.71 -30.74 -45.61
C LYS A 273 -30.70 -31.55 -44.77
N LYS A 274 -29.66 -30.89 -44.26
CA LYS A 274 -28.87 -31.43 -43.18
C LYS A 274 -29.72 -31.48 -41.92
N GLN A 275 -30.12 -32.67 -41.57
CA GLN A 275 -30.81 -33.02 -40.35
C GLN A 275 -29.78 -33.05 -39.22
N PHE A 276 -29.84 -32.10 -38.27
CA PHE A 276 -29.08 -32.19 -37.04
C PHE A 276 -29.77 -33.18 -36.09
N LEU A 277 -29.33 -34.40 -36.10
CA LEU A 277 -29.65 -35.39 -35.07
C LEU A 277 -28.82 -35.06 -33.81
N LYS A 278 -29.48 -34.58 -32.75
CA LYS A 278 -28.90 -34.56 -31.40
C LYS A 278 -28.80 -35.99 -30.88
N THR A 279 -27.61 -36.59 -30.94
CA THR A 279 -27.28 -37.79 -30.16
C THR A 279 -26.64 -37.30 -28.85
N TYR A 280 -27.31 -37.60 -27.74
CA TYR A 280 -26.71 -37.50 -26.42
C TYR A 280 -25.73 -38.69 -26.21
N PRO A 281 -24.50 -38.46 -25.75
CA PRO A 281 -23.62 -39.59 -25.40
C PRO A 281 -24.17 -40.31 -24.17
N LYS A 282 -24.36 -41.61 -24.32
CA LYS A 282 -24.60 -42.49 -23.20
C LYS A 282 -23.32 -42.54 -22.34
N THR A 283 -23.51 -42.42 -21.06
CA THR A 283 -22.44 -42.56 -20.06
C THR A 283 -21.71 -43.89 -20.25
N GLY A 284 -20.41 -43.83 -20.60
CA GLY A 284 -19.49 -44.97 -20.44
C GLY A 284 -18.61 -45.38 -21.61
N GLU A 285 -18.28 -44.51 -22.57
CA GLU A 285 -17.21 -44.82 -23.54
C GLU A 285 -16.29 -43.61 -23.75
N VAL A 286 -15.02 -43.86 -23.55
CA VAL A 286 -13.91 -42.93 -23.80
C VAL A 286 -13.49 -43.11 -25.25
N ASP A 287 -14.00 -42.26 -26.15
CA ASP A 287 -13.45 -42.16 -27.50
C ASP A 287 -12.58 -40.92 -27.63
N SER A 288 -11.30 -41.20 -27.83
CA SER A 288 -10.28 -40.24 -28.20
C SER A 288 -10.48 -39.81 -29.67
N ASN A 289 -11.20 -38.74 -29.92
CA ASN A 289 -11.20 -38.05 -31.22
C ASN A 289 -10.91 -36.57 -31.07
N ILE A 290 -9.74 -36.24 -31.54
CA ILE A 290 -9.17 -34.92 -31.68
C ILE A 290 -10.04 -34.08 -32.63
N TYR A 291 -10.70 -33.06 -32.13
CA TYR A 291 -11.30 -32.03 -32.97
C TYR A 291 -10.27 -30.95 -33.25
N THR A 292 -9.79 -30.92 -34.48
CA THR A 292 -9.01 -29.80 -35.00
C THR A 292 -9.95 -28.63 -35.24
N ILE A 293 -9.91 -27.62 -34.38
CA ILE A 293 -10.52 -26.31 -34.65
C ILE A 293 -9.40 -25.42 -35.18
N ALA A 294 -9.56 -24.98 -36.42
CA ALA A 294 -8.68 -24.00 -37.03
C ALA A 294 -8.81 -22.65 -36.33
N GLY A 295 -7.70 -22.15 -35.81
CA GLY A 295 -7.55 -20.78 -35.34
C GLY A 295 -7.17 -20.66 -33.87
N GLY A 296 -5.86 -20.62 -33.58
CA GLY A 296 -5.35 -20.16 -32.29
C GLY A 296 -4.48 -21.15 -31.54
N LEU A 297 -3.21 -21.14 -31.85
CA LEU A 297 -2.16 -21.84 -31.13
C LEU A 297 -2.01 -21.25 -29.73
N ILE A 298 -2.44 -21.94 -28.68
CA ILE A 298 -2.01 -21.63 -27.32
C ILE A 298 -0.90 -22.60 -26.94
N LEU A 299 0.31 -22.10 -26.91
CA LEU A 299 1.49 -22.79 -26.39
C LEU A 299 1.42 -22.85 -24.87
N LEU A 300 1.04 -23.99 -24.34
CA LEU A 300 1.29 -24.32 -22.93
C LEU A 300 2.75 -24.77 -22.78
N GLY A 301 3.60 -23.83 -22.40
CA GLY A 301 4.96 -24.12 -22.00
C GLY A 301 5.03 -24.75 -20.62
N THR A 302 5.28 -26.05 -20.56
CA THR A 302 5.77 -26.70 -19.35
C THR A 302 7.20 -26.25 -19.12
N LEU A 303 7.44 -25.34 -18.15
CA LEU A 303 8.79 -25.10 -17.64
C LEU A 303 9.09 -26.12 -16.58
N GLY A 304 9.94 -27.07 -16.95
CA GLY A 304 10.54 -28.04 -16.06
C GLY A 304 11.42 -27.38 -15.00
N LEU A 305 11.33 -27.92 -13.80
CA LEU A 305 12.32 -27.78 -12.75
C LEU A 305 13.65 -28.33 -13.23
N LEU A 306 14.67 -27.49 -13.40
CA LEU A 306 16.07 -27.91 -13.31
C LEU A 306 16.94 -26.68 -13.09
N GLY A 307 17.68 -26.68 -11.97
CA GLY A 307 18.90 -25.88 -11.86
C GLY A 307 18.95 -24.81 -10.77
N TYR A 308 18.78 -25.19 -9.53
CA TYR A 308 19.31 -24.43 -8.40
C TYR A 308 20.40 -25.28 -7.71
N GLU A 309 21.53 -25.39 -8.34
CA GLU A 309 22.80 -25.71 -7.67
C GLU A 309 23.95 -25.17 -8.52
N LYS A 310 24.65 -24.17 -7.97
CA LYS A 310 26.07 -23.80 -8.11
C LYS A 310 26.25 -22.28 -8.16
N TRP A 311 26.39 -21.72 -6.99
CA TRP A 311 27.34 -20.63 -6.75
C TRP A 311 27.74 -20.67 -5.27
N LYS A 312 28.70 -21.50 -4.98
CA LYS A 312 29.57 -21.43 -3.81
C LYS A 312 30.90 -22.00 -4.24
N LYS A 313 31.86 -21.15 -4.49
CA LYS A 313 33.30 -21.22 -4.24
C LYS A 313 34.04 -20.31 -5.23
N GLU A 314 34.93 -19.63 -4.57
CA GLU A 314 36.15 -18.91 -4.96
C GLU A 314 35.90 -17.42 -4.82
N ASP A 315 36.50 -16.66 -3.93
CA ASP A 315 37.93 -16.62 -3.59
C ASP A 315 38.21 -16.13 -2.17
N GLU A 316 39.35 -16.51 -1.71
CA GLU A 316 40.25 -16.08 -0.65
C GLU A 316 40.19 -14.61 -0.26
#